data_24f3c495a6b0edd7937385b1cbd060d6
#
_entry.id   24f3c495a6b0edd7937385b1cbd060d6
#
_cell.length_a   1.000
_cell.length_b   1.000
_cell.length_c   1.000
_cell.angle_alpha   90.00
_cell.angle_beta   90.00
_cell.angle_gamma   90.00
#
_symmetry.space_group_name_H-M   'P 1'
#
loop_
_entity.id
_entity.type
_entity.pdbx_description
1 polymer ?
#
loop_
_entity_poly.entity_id
_entity_poly.type
_entity_poly.pdbx_seq_one_letter_code
_entity_poly.pdbx_strand_id
1 'polypeptide(L)'
;MKVAVLGGTGTVGAHIAYTMVAAGYEVRIAFRREELKQHVKQVFSLYGVQALELVEKLEWVEVEGLCSQEVVDLLQGCEVAVNAAASVELGAFRGEAARRFIRYNRLLASSVVEAALQARVRRLIHIGSIAVLGGGEQDHWVEEDSIQLPEPNLSPYALGKIEAEREVLRGWACGLEVAILNPGVVLAPYIWREGSGALTRIAASGIPIYPTGILAWVDARDVAAVAVKAVEARETFVRATLVGGHSSYREVFSTFASAIGKPAPRVRIPYWGVWVMRPAVTLLRWMRILPKSLNWGVLRAAYSRVKYRANRVKNDYNLAFKPLEETMLFCLKNRLYSSDS
;
A
#
# COMPACT_ATOMS: atom_id res chain seq x y z
N MET A 1 -12.20 -17.73 14.29
CA MET A 1 -11.02 -16.91 14.63
C MET A 1 -11.35 -15.46 14.31
N LYS A 2 -11.11 -14.57 15.26
CA LYS A 2 -11.42 -13.15 15.14
C LYS A 2 -10.17 -12.35 14.76
N VAL A 3 -10.31 -11.49 13.73
CA VAL A 3 -9.22 -10.68 13.17
C VAL A 3 -9.61 -9.20 13.24
N ALA A 4 -8.76 -8.36 13.82
CA ALA A 4 -8.93 -6.91 13.77
C ALA A 4 -8.14 -6.31 12.62
N VAL A 5 -8.73 -5.40 11.84
CA VAL A 5 -8.07 -4.71 10.72
C VAL A 5 -8.03 -3.21 10.99
N LEU A 6 -6.86 -2.74 11.43
CA LEU A 6 -6.55 -1.32 11.57
C LEU A 6 -6.23 -0.74 10.20
N GLY A 7 -6.83 0.40 9.86
CA GLY A 7 -6.75 0.93 8.49
C GLY A 7 -7.63 0.17 7.48
N GLY A 8 -8.60 -0.63 7.97
CA GLY A 8 -9.55 -1.39 7.14
C GLY A 8 -10.44 -0.52 6.24
N THR A 9 -10.57 0.76 6.54
CA THR A 9 -11.26 1.74 5.67
C THR A 9 -10.38 2.33 4.57
N GLY A 10 -9.07 2.02 4.57
CA GLY A 10 -8.16 2.38 3.46
C GLY A 10 -8.23 1.35 2.34
N THR A 11 -7.65 1.66 1.19
CA THR A 11 -7.75 0.80 0.00
C THR A 11 -7.21 -0.61 0.25
N VAL A 12 -5.97 -0.74 0.72
CA VAL A 12 -5.36 -2.06 0.98
C VAL A 12 -6.10 -2.78 2.10
N GLY A 13 -6.41 -2.07 3.19
CA GLY A 13 -7.13 -2.64 4.34
C GLY A 13 -8.53 -3.15 3.99
N ALA A 14 -9.26 -2.47 3.10
CA ALA A 14 -10.58 -2.90 2.66
C ALA A 14 -10.52 -4.18 1.80
N HIS A 15 -9.50 -4.34 0.93
CA HIS A 15 -9.27 -5.59 0.21
C HIS A 15 -8.91 -6.73 1.17
N ILE A 16 -8.07 -6.46 2.19
CA ILE A 16 -7.74 -7.44 3.24
C ILE A 16 -8.99 -7.84 4.01
N ALA A 17 -9.80 -6.87 4.46
CA ALA A 17 -11.03 -7.14 5.19
C ALA A 17 -12.00 -8.01 4.37
N TYR A 18 -12.19 -7.70 3.09
CA TYR A 18 -12.99 -8.52 2.19
C TYR A 18 -12.47 -9.96 2.15
N THR A 19 -11.17 -10.14 1.87
CA THR A 19 -10.59 -11.47 1.68
C THR A 19 -10.63 -12.30 2.98
N MET A 20 -10.47 -11.64 4.15
CA MET A 20 -10.60 -12.29 5.45
C MET A 20 -12.04 -12.77 5.70
N VAL A 21 -13.05 -11.90 5.49
CA VAL A 21 -14.46 -12.30 5.67
C VAL A 21 -14.85 -13.40 4.69
N ALA A 22 -14.40 -13.30 3.43
CA ALA A 22 -14.67 -14.33 2.42
C ALA A 22 -13.99 -15.67 2.75
N ALA A 23 -12.87 -15.65 3.48
CA ALA A 23 -12.21 -16.84 4.01
C ALA A 23 -12.85 -17.39 5.31
N GLY A 24 -13.93 -16.78 5.82
CA GLY A 24 -14.67 -17.26 6.97
C GLY A 24 -14.17 -16.72 8.33
N TYR A 25 -13.30 -15.72 8.35
CA TYR A 25 -12.88 -15.07 9.60
C TYR A 25 -13.96 -14.08 10.08
N GLU A 26 -14.09 -13.93 11.40
CA GLU A 26 -14.80 -12.82 12.01
C GLU A 26 -13.92 -11.58 11.93
N VAL A 27 -14.36 -10.54 11.24
CA VAL A 27 -13.54 -9.37 10.98
C VAL A 27 -14.08 -8.13 11.68
N ARG A 28 -13.23 -7.51 12.50
CA ARG A 28 -13.46 -6.23 13.16
C ARG A 28 -12.66 -5.14 12.48
N ILE A 29 -13.32 -4.02 12.09
CA ILE A 29 -12.69 -2.89 11.39
C ILE A 29 -12.76 -1.64 12.24
N ALA A 30 -11.61 -0.99 12.43
CA ALA A 30 -11.54 0.36 12.97
C ALA A 30 -11.93 1.40 11.91
N PHE A 31 -12.78 2.35 12.27
CA PHE A 31 -13.10 3.51 11.44
C PHE A 31 -13.06 4.80 12.26
N ARG A 32 -12.77 5.94 11.62
CA ARG A 32 -12.72 7.26 12.26
C ARG A 32 -13.84 8.19 11.82
N ARG A 33 -14.46 7.91 10.71
CA ARG A 33 -15.53 8.71 10.11
C ARG A 33 -16.50 7.80 9.40
N GLU A 34 -17.79 8.02 9.60
CA GLU A 34 -18.85 7.17 9.05
C GLU A 34 -18.81 7.05 7.53
N GLU A 35 -18.43 8.14 6.84
CA GLU A 35 -18.36 8.17 5.37
C GLU A 35 -17.35 7.16 4.81
N LEU A 36 -16.34 6.78 5.61
CA LEU A 36 -15.33 5.81 5.17
C LEU A 36 -15.88 4.38 5.05
N LYS A 37 -16.99 4.05 5.72
CA LYS A 37 -17.69 2.76 5.55
C LYS A 37 -18.19 2.60 4.11
N GLN A 38 -18.61 3.70 3.47
CA GLN A 38 -19.03 3.68 2.07
C GLN A 38 -17.88 3.25 1.14
N HIS A 39 -16.64 3.67 1.42
CA HIS A 39 -15.48 3.21 0.66
C HIS A 39 -15.27 1.69 0.76
N VAL A 40 -15.46 1.11 1.96
CA VAL A 40 -15.39 -0.34 2.14
C VAL A 40 -16.47 -1.06 1.33
N LYS A 41 -17.72 -0.57 1.38
CA LYS A 41 -18.83 -1.09 0.54
C LYS A 41 -18.48 -1.06 -0.95
N GLN A 42 -17.90 0.03 -1.40
CA GLN A 42 -17.45 0.17 -2.80
C GLN A 42 -16.35 -0.84 -3.14
N VAL A 43 -15.37 -1.09 -2.27
CA VAL A 43 -14.35 -2.11 -2.50
C VAL A 43 -14.95 -3.50 -2.54
N PHE A 44 -15.87 -3.83 -1.64
CA PHE A 44 -16.55 -5.13 -1.64
C PHE A 44 -17.36 -5.35 -2.93
N SER A 45 -18.04 -4.32 -3.46
CA SER A 45 -18.80 -4.43 -4.71
C SER A 45 -17.96 -4.83 -5.92
N LEU A 46 -16.63 -4.59 -5.91
CA LEU A 46 -15.72 -5.03 -6.97
C LEU A 46 -15.63 -6.55 -7.12
N TYR A 47 -15.96 -7.27 -6.07
CA TYR A 47 -15.92 -8.74 -6.03
C TYR A 47 -17.27 -9.39 -6.40
N GLY A 48 -18.29 -8.60 -6.71
CA GLY A 48 -19.61 -9.06 -7.11
C GLY A 48 -20.72 -8.65 -6.14
N VAL A 49 -21.96 -8.81 -6.56
CA VAL A 49 -23.14 -8.39 -5.78
C VAL A 49 -23.22 -9.14 -4.44
N GLN A 50 -22.96 -10.44 -4.43
CA GLN A 50 -22.97 -11.27 -3.23
C GLN A 50 -21.90 -10.83 -2.20
N ALA A 51 -20.82 -10.19 -2.64
CA ALA A 51 -19.80 -9.67 -1.75
C ALA A 51 -20.31 -8.51 -0.86
N LEU A 52 -21.37 -7.81 -1.27
CA LEU A 52 -21.98 -6.75 -0.46
C LEU A 52 -22.64 -7.30 0.80
N GLU A 53 -23.17 -8.52 0.77
CA GLU A 53 -23.75 -9.18 1.95
C GLU A 53 -22.68 -9.44 3.02
N LEU A 54 -21.41 -9.59 2.61
CA LEU A 54 -20.32 -9.79 3.55
C LEU A 54 -19.98 -8.53 4.35
N VAL A 55 -20.40 -7.35 3.90
CA VAL A 55 -20.22 -6.10 4.66
C VAL A 55 -21.00 -6.13 5.98
N GLU A 56 -22.17 -6.75 5.97
CA GLU A 56 -23.03 -6.87 7.16
C GLU A 56 -22.44 -7.83 8.22
N LYS A 57 -21.44 -8.64 7.84
CA LYS A 57 -20.69 -9.51 8.77
C LYS A 57 -19.52 -8.79 9.44
N LEU A 58 -19.22 -7.55 9.04
CA LEU A 58 -18.15 -6.78 9.65
C LEU A 58 -18.58 -6.19 10.99
N GLU A 59 -17.76 -6.36 11.99
CA GLU A 59 -17.88 -5.62 13.25
C GLU A 59 -17.16 -4.27 13.12
N TRP A 60 -17.91 -3.19 13.26
CA TRP A 60 -17.39 -1.83 13.13
C TRP A 60 -17.12 -1.22 14.49
N VAL A 61 -15.90 -0.73 14.70
CA VAL A 61 -15.51 -0.03 15.94
C VAL A 61 -15.00 1.37 15.59
N GLU A 62 -15.65 2.38 16.15
CA GLU A 62 -15.21 3.75 16.02
C GLU A 62 -13.98 4.01 16.89
N VAL A 63 -12.98 4.70 16.33
CA VAL A 63 -11.75 5.09 17.03
C VAL A 63 -11.41 6.52 16.62
N GLU A 64 -11.19 7.40 17.59
CA GLU A 64 -10.77 8.78 17.29
C GLU A 64 -9.34 8.85 16.78
N GLY A 65 -8.47 7.98 17.29
CA GLY A 65 -7.06 7.90 16.92
C GLY A 65 -6.44 6.54 17.18
N LEU A 66 -5.35 6.25 16.50
CA LEU A 66 -4.62 4.98 16.68
C LEU A 66 -3.52 5.07 17.76
N CYS A 67 -3.61 6.01 18.69
CA CYS A 67 -2.65 6.21 19.77
C CYS A 67 -3.34 6.25 21.15
N SER A 68 -4.46 5.52 21.32
CA SER A 68 -5.30 5.58 22.52
C SER A 68 -5.64 4.19 23.07
N GLN A 69 -6.22 4.16 24.26
CA GLN A 69 -6.81 2.95 24.85
C GLN A 69 -7.83 2.29 23.93
N GLU A 70 -8.49 3.05 23.05
CA GLU A 70 -9.44 2.55 22.05
C GLU A 70 -8.85 1.46 21.15
N VAL A 71 -7.52 1.51 20.86
CA VAL A 71 -6.85 0.46 20.08
C VAL A 71 -6.75 -0.84 20.88
N VAL A 72 -6.55 -0.76 22.20
CA VAL A 72 -6.56 -1.93 23.08
C VAL A 72 -7.95 -2.56 23.06
N ASP A 73 -8.98 -1.75 23.24
CA ASP A 73 -10.38 -2.20 23.27
C ASP A 73 -10.79 -2.79 21.92
N LEU A 74 -10.34 -2.18 20.81
CA LEU A 74 -10.49 -2.71 19.46
C LEU A 74 -9.89 -4.11 19.31
N LEU A 75 -8.75 -4.38 19.94
CA LEU A 75 -8.04 -5.66 19.82
C LEU A 75 -8.49 -6.72 20.84
N GLN A 76 -9.27 -6.36 21.86
CA GLN A 76 -9.76 -7.30 22.84
C GLN A 76 -10.56 -8.43 22.21
N GLY A 77 -10.18 -9.67 22.55
CA GLY A 77 -10.80 -10.89 22.01
C GLY A 77 -10.45 -11.19 20.55
N CYS A 78 -9.53 -10.45 19.93
CA CYS A 78 -9.01 -10.78 18.62
C CYS A 78 -7.74 -11.63 18.75
N GLU A 79 -7.65 -12.70 17.96
CA GLU A 79 -6.46 -13.56 17.92
C GLU A 79 -5.37 -12.99 17.02
N VAL A 80 -5.77 -12.26 15.97
CA VAL A 80 -4.87 -11.65 14.99
C VAL A 80 -5.23 -10.19 14.79
N ALA A 81 -4.20 -9.35 14.67
CA ALA A 81 -4.33 -7.95 14.26
C ALA A 81 -3.65 -7.73 12.91
N VAL A 82 -4.30 -7.01 12.00
CA VAL A 82 -3.70 -6.55 10.74
C VAL A 82 -3.54 -5.05 10.83
N ASN A 83 -2.30 -4.57 10.79
CA ASN A 83 -1.99 -3.15 10.73
C ASN A 83 -1.74 -2.71 9.28
N ALA A 84 -2.80 -2.29 8.61
CA ALA A 84 -2.76 -1.62 7.30
C ALA A 84 -2.87 -0.08 7.42
N ALA A 85 -2.87 0.45 8.65
CA ALA A 85 -2.92 1.88 8.90
C ALA A 85 -1.53 2.51 8.72
N ALA A 86 -1.46 3.56 7.93
CA ALA A 86 -0.27 4.40 7.77
C ALA A 86 -0.67 5.78 7.25
N SER A 87 0.12 6.80 7.57
CA SER A 87 0.08 8.03 6.79
C SER A 87 0.89 7.83 5.51
N VAL A 88 0.25 7.97 4.36
CA VAL A 88 0.86 7.78 3.04
C VAL A 88 0.87 9.13 2.33
N GLU A 89 1.62 10.08 2.85
CA GLU A 89 1.88 11.33 2.15
C GLU A 89 3.18 11.19 1.35
N LEU A 90 3.08 11.02 0.05
CA LEU A 90 4.22 11.03 -0.87
C LEU A 90 4.72 12.46 -1.13
N GLY A 91 4.80 13.28 -0.07
CA GLY A 91 5.22 14.68 -0.14
C GLY A 91 6.75 14.85 -0.07
N ALA A 92 7.27 15.90 -0.72
CA ALA A 92 8.62 16.35 -0.49
C ALA A 92 8.65 17.21 0.80
N PHE A 93 8.38 16.59 1.95
CA PHE A 93 8.49 17.25 3.23
C PHE A 93 9.95 17.47 3.60
N ARG A 94 10.26 18.61 4.14
CA ARG A 94 11.57 18.94 4.71
C ARG A 94 11.41 19.51 6.10
N GLY A 95 12.47 19.52 6.86
CA GLY A 95 12.50 20.12 8.19
C GLY A 95 11.51 19.48 9.15
N GLU A 96 10.73 20.29 9.85
CA GLU A 96 9.84 19.81 10.90
C GLU A 96 8.64 19.00 10.39
N ALA A 97 8.10 19.33 9.23
CA ALA A 97 7.00 18.54 8.64
C ALA A 97 7.43 17.09 8.36
N ALA A 98 8.67 16.90 7.85
CA ALA A 98 9.24 15.57 7.67
C ALA A 98 9.40 14.82 8.99
N ARG A 99 9.94 15.51 10.03
CA ARG A 99 10.10 14.91 11.36
C ARG A 99 8.75 14.52 11.97
N ARG A 100 7.73 15.37 11.85
CA ARG A 100 6.36 15.05 12.32
C ARG A 100 5.78 13.82 11.61
N PHE A 101 5.95 13.73 10.30
CA PHE A 101 5.47 12.60 9.50
C PHE A 101 6.15 11.28 9.92
N ILE A 102 7.48 11.28 10.06
CA ILE A 102 8.26 10.11 10.51
C ILE A 102 7.82 9.70 11.91
N ARG A 103 7.77 10.66 12.84
CA ARG A 103 7.34 10.42 14.22
C ARG A 103 5.91 9.88 14.29
N TYR A 104 5.00 10.39 13.48
CA TYR A 104 3.60 9.92 13.45
C TYR A 104 3.52 8.45 13.05
N ASN A 105 4.19 8.03 11.96
CA ASN A 105 4.18 6.64 11.53
C ASN A 105 4.82 5.70 12.56
N ARG A 106 5.89 6.13 13.21
CA ARG A 106 6.51 5.39 14.32
C ARG A 106 5.54 5.22 15.48
N LEU A 107 4.95 6.32 15.98
CA LEU A 107 4.02 6.30 17.12
C LEU A 107 2.80 5.43 16.83
N LEU A 108 2.27 5.50 15.61
CA LEU A 108 1.16 4.67 15.18
C LEU A 108 1.51 3.18 15.25
N ALA A 109 2.67 2.78 14.75
CA ALA A 109 3.12 1.39 14.83
C ALA A 109 3.39 0.96 16.27
N SER A 110 4.03 1.82 17.08
CA SER A 110 4.27 1.58 18.50
C SER A 110 2.97 1.36 19.27
N SER A 111 1.94 2.20 19.06
CA SER A 111 0.64 2.06 19.73
C SER A 111 -0.06 0.76 19.36
N VAL A 112 0.02 0.34 18.09
CA VAL A 112 -0.57 -0.94 17.67
C VAL A 112 0.16 -2.12 18.30
N VAL A 113 1.49 -2.07 18.40
CA VAL A 113 2.30 -3.12 19.05
C VAL A 113 1.98 -3.21 20.54
N GLU A 114 1.97 -2.07 21.25
CA GLU A 114 1.63 -2.04 22.68
C GLU A 114 0.20 -2.59 22.92
N ALA A 115 -0.76 -2.14 22.11
CA ALA A 115 -2.14 -2.62 22.24
C ALA A 115 -2.25 -4.13 21.94
N ALA A 116 -1.51 -4.65 20.95
CA ALA A 116 -1.51 -6.07 20.62
C ALA A 116 -0.93 -6.91 21.77
N LEU A 117 0.15 -6.45 22.40
CA LEU A 117 0.75 -7.10 23.56
C LEU A 117 -0.22 -7.07 24.77
N GLN A 118 -0.83 -5.92 25.05
CA GLN A 118 -1.76 -5.74 26.15
C GLN A 118 -3.04 -6.56 25.97
N ALA A 119 -3.61 -6.60 24.77
CA ALA A 119 -4.79 -7.40 24.43
C ALA A 119 -4.47 -8.89 24.22
N ARG A 120 -3.21 -9.31 24.37
CA ARG A 120 -2.72 -10.68 24.15
C ARG A 120 -3.07 -11.22 22.77
N VAL A 121 -2.98 -10.37 21.76
CA VAL A 121 -3.08 -10.79 20.36
C VAL A 121 -1.94 -11.76 20.06
N ARG A 122 -2.25 -12.91 19.47
CA ARG A 122 -1.25 -13.92 19.11
C ARG A 122 -0.31 -13.41 18.00
N ARG A 123 -0.89 -12.82 16.95
CA ARG A 123 -0.11 -12.41 15.76
C ARG A 123 -0.48 -11.02 15.26
N LEU A 124 0.55 -10.24 14.95
CA LEU A 124 0.43 -8.97 14.24
C LEU A 124 0.92 -9.11 12.79
N ILE A 125 0.04 -8.83 11.82
CA ILE A 125 0.38 -8.72 10.41
C ILE A 125 0.53 -7.24 10.08
N HIS A 126 1.74 -6.80 9.71
CA HIS A 126 2.02 -5.40 9.39
C HIS A 126 2.21 -5.19 7.89
N ILE A 127 1.45 -4.27 7.32
CA ILE A 127 1.60 -3.87 5.92
C ILE A 127 2.64 -2.74 5.82
N GLY A 128 3.85 -3.15 5.50
CA GLY A 128 5.02 -2.29 5.34
C GLY A 128 5.12 -1.64 3.95
N SER A 129 6.32 -1.67 3.37
CA SER A 129 6.61 -1.22 1.99
C SER A 129 8.00 -1.68 1.57
N ILE A 130 8.23 -1.95 0.29
CA ILE A 130 9.58 -2.18 -0.25
C ILE A 130 10.56 -1.01 0.03
N ALA A 131 10.06 0.16 0.41
CA ALA A 131 10.90 1.30 0.79
C ALA A 131 11.81 1.02 2.01
N VAL A 132 11.52 -0.02 2.79
CA VAL A 132 12.33 -0.45 3.94
C VAL A 132 13.48 -1.39 3.55
N LEU A 133 13.48 -1.90 2.32
CA LEU A 133 14.51 -2.82 1.82
C LEU A 133 15.73 -2.08 1.25
N GLY A 134 15.58 -0.79 1.06
CA GLY A 134 16.61 0.03 0.42
C GLY A 134 16.44 0.13 -1.09
N GLY A 135 17.25 0.99 -1.66
CA GLY A 135 17.20 1.36 -3.08
C GLY A 135 18.35 0.78 -3.90
N GLY A 136 19.15 -0.13 -3.46
CA GLY A 136 20.23 -0.77 -4.20
C GLY A 136 20.90 0.11 -5.30
N GLU A 137 21.89 -0.41 -5.98
CA GLU A 137 22.38 0.21 -7.20
C GLU A 137 21.39 0.04 -8.36
N GLN A 138 21.46 0.91 -9.35
CA GLN A 138 20.62 0.81 -10.55
C GLN A 138 20.82 -0.55 -11.24
N ASP A 139 19.73 -1.15 -11.67
CA ASP A 139 19.66 -2.46 -12.32
C ASP A 139 20.08 -3.68 -11.45
N HIS A 140 20.32 -3.51 -10.13
CA HIS A 140 20.56 -4.61 -9.21
C HIS A 140 19.27 -5.12 -8.54
N TRP A 141 19.36 -6.35 -8.05
CA TRP A 141 18.29 -6.98 -7.27
C TRP A 141 18.52 -6.73 -5.79
N VAL A 142 17.46 -6.29 -5.11
CA VAL A 142 17.40 -6.16 -3.65
C VAL A 142 16.75 -7.43 -3.10
N GLU A 143 17.41 -8.07 -2.15
CA GLU A 143 16.92 -9.30 -1.52
C GLU A 143 15.85 -9.00 -0.46
N GLU A 144 15.01 -9.99 -0.15
CA GLU A 144 13.86 -9.82 0.77
C GLU A 144 14.27 -9.56 2.22
N ASP A 145 15.44 -10.01 2.62
CA ASP A 145 16.02 -9.81 3.95
C ASP A 145 16.91 -8.57 4.05
N SER A 146 17.07 -7.84 2.95
CA SER A 146 17.80 -6.57 2.96
C SER A 146 17.20 -5.59 3.97
N ILE A 147 18.07 -4.91 4.71
CA ILE A 147 17.70 -3.91 5.70
C ILE A 147 18.29 -2.58 5.30
N GLN A 148 17.43 -1.61 5.03
CA GLN A 148 17.87 -0.24 4.82
C GLN A 148 18.06 0.45 6.17
N LEU A 149 19.29 0.87 6.43
CA LEU A 149 19.55 1.72 7.59
C LEU A 149 19.00 3.13 7.35
N PRO A 150 18.54 3.81 8.42
CA PRO A 150 18.11 5.20 8.32
C PRO A 150 19.27 6.10 7.89
N GLU A 151 19.17 6.70 6.71
CA GLU A 151 20.16 7.63 6.18
C GLU A 151 19.51 9.00 5.90
N PRO A 152 20.25 10.12 6.06
CA PRO A 152 19.70 11.48 5.91
C PRO A 152 19.16 11.80 4.51
N ASN A 153 19.60 11.07 3.48
CA ASN A 153 19.20 11.24 2.09
C ASN A 153 17.94 10.44 1.70
N LEU A 154 17.44 9.60 2.60
CA LEU A 154 16.20 8.86 2.38
C LEU A 154 14.98 9.80 2.39
N SER A 155 13.94 9.39 1.65
CA SER A 155 12.69 10.13 1.68
C SER A 155 12.04 10.02 3.06
N PRO A 156 11.29 11.06 3.52
CA PRO A 156 10.54 10.96 4.77
C PRO A 156 9.60 9.76 4.82
N TYR A 157 9.05 9.36 3.66
CA TYR A 157 8.22 8.16 3.53
C TYR A 157 9.02 6.88 3.88
N ALA A 158 10.20 6.71 3.28
CA ALA A 158 11.06 5.55 3.58
C ALA A 158 11.45 5.53 5.06
N LEU A 159 11.89 6.67 5.60
CA LEU A 159 12.24 6.79 7.02
C LEU A 159 11.04 6.46 7.94
N GLY A 160 9.86 6.96 7.62
CA GLY A 160 8.64 6.66 8.39
C GLY A 160 8.27 5.18 8.36
N LYS A 161 8.46 4.50 7.21
CA LYS A 161 8.23 3.04 7.09
C LYS A 161 9.30 2.22 7.83
N ILE A 162 10.57 2.64 7.78
CA ILE A 162 11.66 2.00 8.53
C ILE A 162 11.39 2.10 10.04
N GLU A 163 11.04 3.28 10.53
CA GLU A 163 10.75 3.48 11.95
C GLU A 163 9.51 2.69 12.42
N ALA A 164 8.48 2.58 11.57
CA ALA A 164 7.31 1.75 11.86
C ALA A 164 7.68 0.26 11.92
N GLU A 165 8.46 -0.26 10.95
CA GLU A 165 8.92 -1.65 10.95
C GLU A 165 9.78 -1.97 12.18
N ARG A 166 10.63 -1.03 12.63
CA ARG A 166 11.43 -1.19 13.87
C ARG A 166 10.55 -1.40 15.10
N GLU A 167 9.45 -0.67 15.23
CA GLU A 167 8.50 -0.88 16.34
C GLU A 167 7.83 -2.26 16.26
N VAL A 168 7.51 -2.74 15.05
CA VAL A 168 6.95 -4.08 14.85
C VAL A 168 7.98 -5.16 15.22
N LEU A 169 9.25 -5.00 14.83
CA LEU A 169 10.35 -5.89 15.25
C LEU A 169 10.56 -5.88 16.76
N ARG A 170 10.37 -4.73 17.43
CA ARG A 170 10.36 -4.66 18.91
C ARG A 170 9.23 -5.51 19.48
N GLY A 171 8.03 -5.48 18.88
CA GLY A 171 6.92 -6.35 19.28
C GLY A 171 7.27 -7.83 19.20
N TRP A 172 7.94 -8.24 18.12
CA TRP A 172 8.44 -9.61 18.00
C TRP A 172 9.44 -9.97 19.08
N ALA A 173 10.39 -9.09 19.37
CA ALA A 173 11.33 -9.29 20.49
C ALA A 173 10.66 -9.39 21.85
N CYS A 174 9.45 -8.81 22.01
CA CYS A 174 8.61 -8.93 23.21
C CYS A 174 7.69 -10.16 23.21
N GLY A 175 7.81 -11.08 22.24
CA GLY A 175 7.06 -12.34 22.18
C GLY A 175 5.80 -12.33 21.31
N LEU A 176 5.50 -11.24 20.59
CA LEU A 176 4.41 -11.18 19.63
C LEU A 176 4.82 -11.93 18.35
N GLU A 177 3.99 -12.84 17.84
CA GLU A 177 4.20 -13.37 16.49
C GLU A 177 3.99 -12.26 15.45
N VAL A 178 4.89 -12.14 14.48
CA VAL A 178 4.86 -11.03 13.53
C VAL A 178 4.98 -11.51 12.08
N ALA A 179 4.12 -10.99 11.21
CA ALA A 179 4.27 -11.08 9.77
C ALA A 179 4.39 -9.67 9.17
N ILE A 180 5.54 -9.34 8.60
CA ILE A 180 5.80 -8.07 7.91
C ILE A 180 5.67 -8.31 6.41
N LEU A 181 4.69 -7.67 5.80
CA LEU A 181 4.42 -7.77 4.37
C LEU A 181 4.79 -6.44 3.70
N ASN A 182 5.83 -6.45 2.86
CA ASN A 182 6.40 -5.28 2.22
C ASN A 182 5.97 -5.18 0.75
N PRO A 183 4.81 -4.58 0.44
CA PRO A 183 4.35 -4.43 -0.93
C PRO A 183 5.17 -3.39 -1.71
N GLY A 184 5.30 -3.64 -3.01
CA GLY A 184 5.65 -2.65 -4.01
C GLY A 184 4.57 -1.59 -4.16
N VAL A 185 4.52 -0.94 -5.32
CA VAL A 185 3.43 -0.01 -5.63
C VAL A 185 2.14 -0.80 -5.79
N VAL A 186 1.23 -0.64 -4.84
CA VAL A 186 -0.04 -1.36 -4.87
C VAL A 186 -0.96 -0.76 -5.92
N LEU A 187 -1.36 -1.59 -6.87
CA LEU A 187 -2.34 -1.25 -7.91
C LEU A 187 -3.72 -1.73 -7.48
N ALA A 188 -4.67 -0.80 -7.40
CA ALA A 188 -6.04 -1.08 -6.98
C ALA A 188 -7.03 -0.07 -7.59
N PRO A 189 -8.32 -0.43 -7.72
CA PRO A 189 -9.40 0.53 -7.99
C PRO A 189 -9.49 1.57 -6.84
N TYR A 190 -10.10 2.72 -7.10
CA TYR A 190 -10.38 3.81 -6.13
C TYR A 190 -9.19 4.61 -5.58
N ILE A 191 -7.92 4.17 -5.75
CA ILE A 191 -6.74 4.95 -5.29
C ILE A 191 -6.45 6.16 -6.21
N TRP A 192 -7.39 6.61 -7.03
CA TRP A 192 -7.16 7.60 -8.09
C TRP A 192 -6.81 9.00 -7.59
N ARG A 193 -7.03 9.32 -6.32
CA ARG A 193 -6.83 10.66 -5.78
C ARG A 193 -5.49 10.85 -5.08
N GLU A 194 -4.94 9.82 -4.43
CA GLU A 194 -3.73 9.91 -3.58
C GLU A 194 -2.79 8.72 -3.77
N GLY A 195 -1.53 8.89 -3.41
CA GLY A 195 -0.54 7.82 -3.40
C GLY A 195 -0.29 7.20 -4.78
N SER A 196 -0.33 5.88 -4.88
CA SER A 196 -0.15 5.12 -6.13
C SER A 196 -1.27 5.35 -7.15
N GLY A 197 -2.44 5.82 -6.72
CA GLY A 197 -3.54 6.19 -7.62
C GLY A 197 -3.26 7.38 -8.53
N ALA A 198 -2.28 8.22 -8.17
CA ALA A 198 -1.81 9.25 -9.08
C ALA A 198 -1.23 8.67 -10.37
N LEU A 199 -0.58 7.49 -10.30
CA LEU A 199 -0.05 6.79 -11.47
C LEU A 199 -1.15 6.28 -12.40
N THR A 200 -2.18 5.65 -11.85
CA THR A 200 -3.35 5.18 -12.61
C THR A 200 -4.08 6.33 -13.27
N ARG A 201 -4.22 7.48 -12.57
CA ARG A 201 -4.82 8.67 -13.14
C ARG A 201 -3.99 9.27 -14.28
N ILE A 202 -2.67 9.34 -14.13
CA ILE A 202 -1.76 9.78 -15.19
C ILE A 202 -1.85 8.82 -16.38
N ALA A 203 -1.82 7.53 -16.17
CA ALA A 203 -1.99 6.54 -17.21
C ALA A 203 -3.34 6.70 -17.94
N ALA A 204 -4.43 6.92 -17.19
CA ALA A 204 -5.78 7.11 -17.72
C ALA A 204 -5.98 8.44 -18.47
N SER A 205 -5.14 9.45 -18.24
CA SER A 205 -5.27 10.76 -18.91
C SER A 205 -4.85 10.71 -20.37
N GLY A 206 -4.12 9.66 -20.81
CA GLY A 206 -3.59 9.56 -22.18
C GLY A 206 -2.41 10.48 -22.44
N ILE A 207 -1.64 10.82 -21.40
CA ILE A 207 -0.43 11.65 -21.54
C ILE A 207 0.55 10.95 -22.47
N PRO A 208 1.09 11.64 -23.50
CA PRO A 208 1.95 11.02 -24.49
C PRO A 208 3.39 10.75 -24.01
N ILE A 209 3.71 11.10 -22.77
CA ILE A 209 5.05 11.09 -22.19
C ILE A 209 5.20 10.03 -21.09
N TYR A 210 6.41 9.46 -20.94
CA TYR A 210 6.70 8.50 -19.87
C TYR A 210 8.14 8.64 -19.34
N PRO A 211 8.38 8.37 -18.03
CA PRO A 211 9.71 8.31 -17.44
C PRO A 211 10.40 6.96 -17.74
N THR A 212 11.71 6.88 -17.52
CA THR A 212 12.54 5.73 -17.96
C THR A 212 12.82 4.69 -16.88
N GLY A 213 12.24 4.82 -15.70
CA GLY A 213 12.41 3.86 -14.60
C GLY A 213 11.57 2.60 -14.75
N ILE A 214 11.68 1.77 -13.72
CA ILE A 214 10.93 0.52 -13.56
C ILE A 214 10.03 0.67 -12.34
N LEU A 215 8.80 0.24 -12.47
CA LEU A 215 7.83 0.16 -11.39
C LEU A 215 7.80 -1.26 -10.84
N ALA A 216 8.16 -1.43 -9.58
CA ALA A 216 7.90 -2.65 -8.83
C ALA A 216 6.46 -2.56 -8.30
N TRP A 217 5.56 -3.36 -8.83
CA TRP A 217 4.12 -3.26 -8.54
C TRP A 217 3.55 -4.58 -8.02
N VAL A 218 2.39 -4.49 -7.37
CA VAL A 218 1.60 -5.63 -6.89
C VAL A 218 0.11 -5.31 -6.95
N ASP A 219 -0.72 -6.31 -7.22
CA ASP A 219 -2.18 -6.21 -7.13
C ASP A 219 -2.64 -6.17 -5.67
N ALA A 220 -3.60 -5.31 -5.33
CA ALA A 220 -4.16 -5.24 -3.97
C ALA A 220 -4.79 -6.57 -3.53
N ARG A 221 -5.36 -7.34 -4.46
CA ARG A 221 -5.92 -8.68 -4.20
C ARG A 221 -4.85 -9.67 -3.76
N ASP A 222 -3.64 -9.57 -4.34
CA ASP A 222 -2.52 -10.43 -3.97
C ASP A 222 -1.98 -10.06 -2.58
N VAL A 223 -1.90 -8.76 -2.27
CA VAL A 223 -1.55 -8.31 -0.91
C VAL A 223 -2.55 -8.88 0.11
N ALA A 224 -3.84 -8.82 -0.19
CA ALA A 224 -4.89 -9.36 0.68
C ALA A 224 -4.80 -10.89 0.81
N ALA A 225 -4.55 -11.61 -0.28
CA ALA A 225 -4.40 -13.05 -0.28
C ALA A 225 -3.20 -13.51 0.58
N VAL A 226 -2.06 -12.81 0.47
CA VAL A 226 -0.89 -13.09 1.32
C VAL A 226 -1.16 -12.76 2.78
N ALA A 227 -1.89 -11.67 3.08
CA ALA A 227 -2.26 -11.35 4.45
C ALA A 227 -3.14 -12.45 5.09
N VAL A 228 -4.07 -13.05 4.33
CA VAL A 228 -4.85 -14.22 4.80
C VAL A 228 -3.95 -15.41 5.07
N LYS A 229 -3.03 -15.73 4.17
CA LYS A 229 -2.06 -16.82 4.37
C LYS A 229 -1.18 -16.60 5.61
N ALA A 230 -0.79 -15.35 5.86
CA ALA A 230 0.02 -14.98 7.02
C ALA A 230 -0.70 -15.17 8.37
N VAL A 231 -2.04 -15.24 8.38
CA VAL A 231 -2.82 -15.56 9.62
C VAL A 231 -2.43 -16.93 10.17
N GLU A 232 -2.25 -17.91 9.29
CA GLU A 232 -2.02 -19.31 9.63
C GLU A 232 -0.56 -19.74 9.43
N ALA A 233 0.34 -18.80 9.16
CA ALA A 233 1.78 -19.12 9.02
C ALA A 233 2.30 -19.82 10.29
N ARG A 234 3.13 -20.83 10.13
CA ARG A 234 3.69 -21.60 11.27
C ARG A 234 4.82 -20.86 11.99
N GLU A 235 5.55 -20.06 11.23
CA GLU A 235 6.67 -19.29 11.74
C GLU A 235 6.19 -18.16 12.64
N THR A 236 6.88 -17.92 13.75
CA THR A 236 6.61 -16.78 14.65
C THR A 236 7.06 -15.44 14.07
N PHE A 237 7.93 -15.48 13.05
CA PHE A 237 8.41 -14.33 12.32
C PHE A 237 8.40 -14.60 10.82
N VAL A 238 7.70 -13.74 10.09
CA VAL A 238 7.70 -13.73 8.62
C VAL A 238 8.01 -12.31 8.15
N ARG A 239 8.88 -12.19 7.15
CA ARG A 239 9.12 -10.93 6.43
C ARG A 239 9.16 -11.23 4.95
N ALA A 240 8.18 -10.76 4.21
CA ALA A 240 7.99 -11.07 2.80
C ALA A 240 7.83 -9.81 1.94
N THR A 241 8.46 -9.82 0.78
CA THR A 241 8.32 -8.80 -0.25
C THR A 241 7.17 -9.17 -1.18
N LEU A 242 6.25 -8.24 -1.41
CA LEU A 242 5.10 -8.46 -2.28
C LEU A 242 5.27 -7.63 -3.57
N VAL A 243 5.90 -8.23 -4.57
CA VAL A 243 6.09 -7.63 -5.90
C VAL A 243 5.61 -8.60 -6.95
N GLY A 244 4.50 -8.29 -7.61
CA GLY A 244 3.90 -9.09 -8.67
C GLY A 244 4.66 -8.98 -9.98
N GLY A 245 5.34 -7.86 -10.20
CA GLY A 245 6.15 -7.66 -11.39
C GLY A 245 6.98 -6.38 -11.37
N HIS A 246 7.88 -6.33 -12.34
CA HIS A 246 8.73 -5.18 -12.62
C HIS A 246 8.48 -4.74 -14.07
N SER A 247 7.74 -3.66 -14.25
CA SER A 247 7.39 -3.16 -15.58
C SER A 247 7.90 -1.74 -15.79
N SER A 248 8.30 -1.43 -17.03
CA SER A 248 8.61 -0.04 -17.38
C SER A 248 7.35 0.83 -17.27
N TYR A 249 7.52 2.11 -16.98
CA TYR A 249 6.38 3.05 -16.99
C TYR A 249 5.69 3.10 -18.35
N ARG A 250 6.44 2.89 -19.46
CA ARG A 250 5.85 2.78 -20.80
C ARG A 250 4.89 1.61 -20.89
N GLU A 251 5.29 0.43 -20.42
CA GLU A 251 4.48 -0.78 -20.42
C GLU A 251 3.22 -0.58 -19.57
N VAL A 252 3.37 -0.15 -18.31
CA VAL A 252 2.24 0.12 -17.41
C VAL A 252 1.25 1.11 -18.04
N PHE A 253 1.73 2.23 -18.57
CA PHE A 253 0.86 3.25 -19.18
C PHE A 253 0.25 2.78 -20.51
N SER A 254 0.96 1.96 -21.30
CA SER A 254 0.43 1.40 -22.53
C SER A 254 -0.67 0.38 -22.27
N THR A 255 -0.47 -0.53 -21.32
CA THR A 255 -1.47 -1.51 -20.90
C THR A 255 -2.75 -0.81 -20.40
N PHE A 256 -2.56 0.23 -19.58
CA PHE A 256 -3.70 1.01 -19.08
C PHE A 256 -4.42 1.79 -20.21
N ALA A 257 -3.67 2.46 -21.08
CA ALA A 257 -4.22 3.21 -22.20
C ALA A 257 -4.99 2.29 -23.17
N SER A 258 -4.42 1.14 -23.50
CA SER A 258 -5.07 0.12 -24.34
C SER A 258 -6.41 -0.35 -23.74
N ALA A 259 -6.44 -0.61 -22.43
CA ALA A 259 -7.66 -1.06 -21.76
C ALA A 259 -8.82 -0.03 -21.75
N ILE A 260 -8.51 1.26 -21.99
CA ILE A 260 -9.50 2.36 -22.06
C ILE A 260 -9.63 2.95 -23.47
N GLY A 261 -9.08 2.30 -24.48
CA GLY A 261 -9.16 2.75 -25.88
C GLY A 261 -8.39 4.04 -26.19
N LYS A 262 -7.34 4.37 -25.38
CA LYS A 262 -6.50 5.56 -25.58
C LYS A 262 -5.16 5.21 -26.22
N PRO A 263 -4.50 6.16 -26.91
CA PRO A 263 -3.19 5.93 -27.49
C PRO A 263 -2.13 5.73 -26.40
N ALA A 264 -1.22 4.79 -26.64
CA ALA A 264 -0.08 4.54 -25.77
C ALA A 264 0.90 5.75 -25.75
N PRO A 265 1.62 5.99 -24.64
CA PRO A 265 2.61 7.06 -24.57
C PRO A 265 3.79 6.79 -25.52
N ARG A 266 4.25 7.83 -26.23
CA ARG A 266 5.26 7.72 -27.29
C ARG A 266 6.56 8.43 -26.97
N VAL A 267 6.51 9.48 -26.13
CA VAL A 267 7.66 10.36 -25.88
C VAL A 267 8.34 9.99 -24.56
N ARG A 268 9.58 9.55 -24.67
CA ARG A 268 10.44 9.27 -23.52
C ARG A 268 10.96 10.58 -22.93
N ILE A 269 10.80 10.78 -21.61
CA ILE A 269 11.43 11.89 -20.90
C ILE A 269 12.67 11.37 -20.17
N PRO A 270 13.86 11.84 -20.53
CA PRO A 270 15.08 11.54 -19.77
C PRO A 270 15.09 12.31 -18.44
N TYR A 271 15.87 11.84 -17.46
CA TYR A 271 15.89 12.45 -16.11
C TYR A 271 16.24 13.95 -16.13
N TRP A 272 17.17 14.39 -16.98
CA TRP A 272 17.49 15.81 -17.15
C TRP A 272 16.32 16.64 -17.68
N GLY A 273 15.45 16.04 -18.50
CA GLY A 273 14.25 16.70 -19.02
C GLY A 273 13.27 17.12 -17.93
N VAL A 274 13.25 16.42 -16.78
CA VAL A 274 12.45 16.79 -15.61
C VAL A 274 12.91 18.14 -15.04
N TRP A 275 14.21 18.42 -15.06
CA TRP A 275 14.74 19.71 -14.60
C TRP A 275 14.30 20.86 -15.50
N VAL A 276 14.32 20.65 -16.82
CA VAL A 276 13.83 21.63 -17.81
C VAL A 276 12.33 21.87 -17.64
N MET A 277 11.57 20.83 -17.37
CA MET A 277 10.11 20.94 -17.17
C MET A 277 9.70 21.48 -15.79
N ARG A 278 10.63 21.67 -14.87
CA ARG A 278 10.36 22.10 -13.49
C ARG A 278 9.49 23.34 -13.38
N PRO A 279 9.75 24.44 -14.09
CA PRO A 279 8.90 25.63 -14.00
C PRO A 279 7.47 25.35 -14.49
N ALA A 280 7.32 24.63 -15.60
CA ALA A 280 6.00 24.26 -16.13
C ALA A 280 5.23 23.36 -15.17
N VAL A 281 5.87 22.34 -14.58
CA VAL A 281 5.28 21.45 -13.57
C VAL A 281 4.83 22.27 -12.35
N THR A 282 5.65 23.23 -11.91
CA THR A 282 5.32 24.09 -10.77
C THR A 282 4.12 24.97 -11.07
N LEU A 283 4.05 25.57 -12.25
CA LEU A 283 2.92 26.39 -12.71
C LEU A 283 1.65 25.55 -12.81
N LEU A 284 1.69 24.37 -13.43
CA LEU A 284 0.55 23.48 -13.58
C LEU A 284 0.03 22.96 -12.22
N ARG A 285 0.92 22.79 -11.23
CA ARG A 285 0.52 22.48 -9.85
C ARG A 285 -0.15 23.68 -9.17
N TRP A 286 0.37 24.89 -9.38
CA TRP A 286 -0.23 26.11 -8.87
C TRP A 286 -1.63 26.31 -9.46
N MET A 287 -1.81 26.02 -10.75
CA MET A 287 -3.11 26.04 -11.43
C MET A 287 -4.02 24.86 -11.06
N ARG A 288 -3.61 23.96 -10.14
CA ARG A 288 -4.32 22.74 -9.73
C ARG A 288 -4.61 21.73 -10.86
N ILE A 289 -3.94 21.85 -11.99
CA ILE A 289 -4.03 20.90 -13.11
C ILE A 289 -3.32 19.58 -12.76
N LEU A 290 -2.15 19.67 -12.08
CA LEU A 290 -1.44 18.50 -11.60
C LEU A 290 -1.68 18.26 -10.10
N PRO A 291 -1.76 16.99 -9.65
CA PRO A 291 -2.00 16.67 -8.26
C PRO A 291 -0.82 17.12 -7.37
N LYS A 292 -1.15 17.53 -6.14
CA LYS A 292 -0.13 17.91 -5.13
C LYS A 292 0.82 16.76 -4.80
N SER A 293 0.37 15.50 -4.91
CA SER A 293 1.16 14.29 -4.71
C SER A 293 2.29 14.10 -5.73
N LEU A 294 2.20 14.71 -6.93
CA LEU A 294 3.28 14.68 -7.90
C LEU A 294 4.38 15.66 -7.46
N ASN A 295 5.32 15.17 -6.67
CA ASN A 295 6.44 15.94 -6.12
C ASN A 295 7.79 15.37 -6.57
N TRP A 296 8.88 16.05 -6.21
CA TRP A 296 10.23 15.67 -6.61
C TRP A 296 10.65 14.26 -6.16
N GLY A 297 10.19 13.79 -5.01
CA GLY A 297 10.46 12.43 -4.53
C GLY A 297 9.82 11.38 -5.44
N VAL A 298 8.55 11.57 -5.81
CA VAL A 298 7.84 10.69 -6.75
C VAL A 298 8.46 10.75 -8.13
N LEU A 299 8.80 11.94 -8.62
CA LEU A 299 9.49 12.10 -9.91
C LEU A 299 10.84 11.39 -9.92
N ARG A 300 11.65 11.52 -8.86
CA ARG A 300 12.93 10.79 -8.76
C ARG A 300 12.72 9.28 -8.74
N ALA A 301 11.75 8.79 -7.97
CA ALA A 301 11.41 7.37 -7.92
C ALA A 301 10.96 6.82 -9.28
N ALA A 302 10.32 7.64 -10.13
CA ALA A 302 9.93 7.27 -11.48
C ALA A 302 11.11 7.03 -12.45
N TYR A 303 12.33 7.32 -12.03
CA TYR A 303 13.56 7.03 -12.78
C TYR A 303 14.42 5.94 -12.12
N SER A 304 13.96 5.38 -11.00
CA SER A 304 14.63 4.23 -10.36
C SER A 304 14.47 2.97 -11.23
N ARG A 305 15.52 2.15 -11.27
CA ARG A 305 15.54 0.86 -11.98
C ARG A 305 15.86 -0.29 -11.02
N VAL A 306 15.61 -0.08 -9.74
CA VAL A 306 15.82 -1.09 -8.71
C VAL A 306 14.78 -2.19 -8.84
N LYS A 307 15.21 -3.44 -8.71
CA LYS A 307 14.37 -4.63 -8.74
C LYS A 307 14.41 -5.31 -7.37
N TYR A 308 13.32 -5.97 -7.02
CA TYR A 308 13.17 -6.61 -5.70
C TYR A 308 12.86 -8.10 -5.87
N ARG A 309 13.53 -8.96 -5.12
CA ARG A 309 13.18 -10.37 -5.02
C ARG A 309 11.88 -10.52 -4.22
N ALA A 310 11.01 -11.42 -4.65
CA ALA A 310 9.74 -11.75 -4.00
C ALA A 310 9.50 -13.28 -4.05
N ASN A 311 10.50 -14.05 -3.64
CA ASN A 311 10.51 -15.49 -3.76
C ASN A 311 9.70 -16.18 -2.64
N ARG A 312 9.67 -15.60 -1.43
CA ARG A 312 8.99 -16.18 -0.26
C ARG A 312 7.52 -16.42 -0.51
N VAL A 313 6.82 -15.47 -1.13
CA VAL A 313 5.38 -15.62 -1.40
C VAL A 313 5.10 -16.85 -2.25
N LYS A 314 5.92 -17.11 -3.27
CA LYS A 314 5.79 -18.31 -4.10
C LYS A 314 6.16 -19.57 -3.35
N ASN A 315 7.27 -19.55 -2.59
CA ASN A 315 7.84 -20.72 -1.95
C ASN A 315 7.06 -21.14 -0.69
N ASP A 316 6.74 -20.16 0.18
CA ASP A 316 6.18 -20.42 1.50
C ASP A 316 4.65 -20.47 1.48
N TYR A 317 4.01 -19.67 0.61
CA TYR A 317 2.55 -19.59 0.51
C TYR A 317 1.94 -20.23 -0.74
N ASN A 318 2.79 -20.74 -1.65
CA ASN A 318 2.37 -21.33 -2.94
C ASN A 318 1.38 -20.43 -3.68
N LEU A 319 1.67 -19.11 -3.73
CA LEU A 319 0.83 -18.09 -4.34
C LEU A 319 1.54 -17.48 -5.53
N ALA A 320 0.87 -17.48 -6.69
CA ALA A 320 1.30 -16.77 -7.88
C ALA A 320 0.63 -15.40 -7.93
N PHE A 321 1.42 -14.36 -8.16
CA PHE A 321 0.90 -13.00 -8.35
C PHE A 321 0.15 -12.88 -9.69
N LYS A 322 -0.87 -12.05 -9.70
CA LYS A 322 -1.66 -11.74 -10.90
C LYS A 322 -0.81 -11.01 -11.95
N PRO A 323 -1.05 -11.28 -13.26
CA PRO A 323 -0.38 -10.56 -14.33
C PRO A 323 -0.83 -9.10 -14.42
N LEU A 324 0.00 -8.26 -15.08
CA LEU A 324 -0.25 -6.81 -15.18
C LEU A 324 -1.58 -6.50 -15.87
N GLU A 325 -1.89 -7.19 -16.92
CA GLU A 325 -3.13 -7.01 -17.71
C GLU A 325 -4.38 -7.24 -16.85
N GLU A 326 -4.41 -8.34 -16.09
CA GLU A 326 -5.52 -8.66 -15.18
C GLU A 326 -5.64 -7.60 -14.08
N THR A 327 -4.50 -7.18 -13.51
CA THR A 327 -4.45 -6.13 -12.49
C THR A 327 -4.98 -4.81 -13.03
N MET A 328 -4.61 -4.43 -14.26
CA MET A 328 -5.09 -3.20 -14.89
C MET A 328 -6.59 -3.24 -15.19
N LEU A 329 -7.11 -4.36 -15.69
CA LEU A 329 -8.53 -4.55 -15.88
C LEU A 329 -9.31 -4.44 -14.56
N PHE A 330 -8.77 -4.98 -13.48
CA PHE A 330 -9.38 -4.85 -12.17
C PHE A 330 -9.38 -3.39 -11.69
N CYS A 331 -8.29 -2.66 -11.88
CA CYS A 331 -8.22 -1.23 -11.56
C CYS A 331 -9.26 -0.37 -12.30
N LEU A 332 -9.71 -0.83 -13.44
CA LEU A 332 -10.71 -0.11 -14.26
C LEU A 332 -12.16 -0.42 -13.93
N LYS A 333 -12.45 -1.46 -13.14
CA LYS A 333 -13.84 -1.88 -12.85
C LYS A 333 -14.75 -0.71 -12.42
N ASN A 334 -14.25 0.22 -11.64
CA ASN A 334 -15.03 1.37 -11.20
C ASN A 334 -15.36 2.40 -12.29
N ARG A 335 -14.50 2.54 -13.27
CA ARG A 335 -14.70 3.53 -14.32
C ARG A 335 -15.82 3.09 -15.26
N LEU A 336 -16.00 1.78 -15.40
CA LEU A 336 -17.07 1.20 -16.20
C LEU A 336 -18.46 1.38 -15.56
N TYR A 337 -18.50 1.48 -14.22
CA TYR A 337 -19.75 1.70 -13.49
C TYR A 337 -20.08 3.18 -13.22
N SER A 338 -19.14 4.11 -13.37
CA SER A 338 -19.35 5.55 -13.15
C SER A 338 -19.70 6.31 -14.45
N SER A 339 -19.66 5.66 -15.62
CA SER A 339 -20.07 6.27 -16.89
C SER A 339 -21.58 6.15 -17.19
N ASP A 340 -22.31 5.43 -16.35
CA ASP A 340 -23.76 5.20 -16.49
C ASP A 340 -24.59 5.94 -15.42
N SER A 341 -24.01 6.93 -14.73
CA SER A 341 -24.72 7.79 -13.74
C SER A 341 -24.55 9.26 -14.04
#